data_1173aa9f4373845a58ad176b03e28ce3
#
_entry.id   1173aa9f4373845a58ad176b03e28ce3
#
_cell.length_a   1.000
_cell.length_b   1.000
_cell.length_c   1.000
_cell.angle_alpha   90.00
_cell.angle_beta   90.00
_cell.angle_gamma   90.00
#
_symmetry.space_group_name_H-M   'P 1'
#
loop_
_entity.id
_entity.type
_entity.pdbx_description
1 polymer ?
#
loop_
_entity_poly.entity_id
_entity_poly.type
_entity_poly.pdbx_seq_one_letter_code
_entity_poly.pdbx_strand_id
1 'polypeptide(L)'
;MKNFVYFFVFISILISCSDINYQTHSSKLSQEDILALGKKNTARPDPNPYKNAYFGDLHVHTENSFDAYTFGTTATPDDAYKYAQGEAIPHPSGYQIQLSRPLDFYAVTDHGVFLGVIKEAANTSSKISNYEVFKPIHKINENVSGSLFSIIRRSGLFRKLGQELGENILDGTVDRGAIEEISRTVWQETIAAANRAYRPGIFTTFAAYEYTSSEELYDNYLHRNVIFQDTKNLPKTLFIRGDRDLAVPIKPFSESYKFIVDQD
;
A
#
# COMPACT_ATOMS: atom_id res chain seq x y z
N MET A 1 15.46 5.10 44.19
CA MET A 1 14.76 6.40 44.05
C MET A 1 14.95 7.05 42.67
N LYS A 2 16.09 6.93 41.98
CA LYS A 2 16.31 7.55 40.64
C LYS A 2 15.39 6.97 39.53
N ASN A 3 15.06 5.69 39.56
CA ASN A 3 14.26 5.05 38.51
C ASN A 3 12.74 5.40 38.59
N PHE A 4 12.26 5.84 39.75
CA PHE A 4 10.86 6.22 39.93
C PHE A 4 10.54 7.60 39.35
N VAL A 5 11.52 8.50 39.35
CA VAL A 5 11.40 9.85 38.80
C VAL A 5 11.25 9.82 37.26
N TYR A 6 11.99 8.93 36.58
CA TYR A 6 11.90 8.80 35.12
C TYR A 6 10.54 8.23 34.66
N PHE A 7 9.93 7.34 35.43
CA PHE A 7 8.62 6.79 35.12
C PHE A 7 7.52 7.86 35.18
N PHE A 8 7.58 8.76 36.17
CA PHE A 8 6.62 9.87 36.28
C PHE A 8 6.79 10.94 35.20
N VAL A 9 8.01 11.25 34.79
CA VAL A 9 8.28 12.19 33.70
C VAL A 9 7.76 11.64 32.37
N PHE A 10 7.87 10.35 32.12
CA PHE A 10 7.36 9.74 30.90
C PHE A 10 5.82 9.73 30.84
N ILE A 11 5.14 9.49 31.96
CA ILE A 11 3.69 9.56 32.06
C ILE A 11 3.21 11.01 31.89
N SER A 12 3.91 12.00 32.45
CA SER A 12 3.56 13.41 32.30
C SER A 12 3.68 13.91 30.85
N ILE A 13 4.64 13.40 30.08
CA ILE A 13 4.78 13.70 28.64
C ILE A 13 3.64 13.07 27.84
N LEU A 14 3.19 11.87 28.18
CA LEU A 14 2.08 11.21 27.49
C LEU A 14 0.71 11.89 27.80
N ILE A 15 0.54 12.43 28.99
CA ILE A 15 -0.69 13.16 29.38
C ILE A 15 -0.70 14.55 28.73
N SER A 16 0.44 15.19 28.54
CA SER A 16 0.53 16.49 27.86
C SER A 16 0.20 16.44 26.36
N CYS A 17 0.30 15.27 25.73
CA CYS A 17 -0.13 15.08 24.34
C CYS A 17 -1.64 14.84 24.16
N SER A 18 -2.39 14.62 25.23
CA SER A 18 -3.83 14.36 25.16
C SER A 18 -4.70 15.63 25.07
N ASP A 19 -4.14 16.81 25.36
CA ASP A 19 -4.84 18.09 25.33
C ASP A 19 -4.59 18.95 24.08
N ILE A 20 -4.05 18.37 23.02
CA ILE A 20 -4.11 19.00 21.71
C ILE A 20 -5.55 18.85 21.23
N ASN A 21 -6.37 19.81 21.60
CA ASN A 21 -7.66 20.04 20.96
C ASN A 21 -7.42 20.35 19.49
N TYR A 22 -7.33 19.31 18.66
CA TYR A 22 -7.55 19.45 17.24
C TYR A 22 -9.01 19.89 17.08
N GLN A 23 -9.25 21.19 17.19
CA GLN A 23 -10.40 21.77 16.54
C GLN A 23 -10.13 21.58 15.03
N THR A 24 -10.49 20.38 14.54
CA THR A 24 -10.79 20.24 13.14
C THR A 24 -11.87 21.27 12.85
N HIS A 25 -11.51 22.37 12.23
CA HIS A 25 -12.42 23.09 11.37
C HIS A 25 -12.76 22.15 10.19
N SER A 26 -13.44 21.08 10.49
CA SER A 26 -14.25 20.37 9.52
C SER A 26 -15.40 21.34 9.26
N SER A 27 -15.20 22.27 8.34
CA SER A 27 -16.33 22.79 7.60
C SER A 27 -17.02 21.54 7.06
N LYS A 28 -18.18 21.21 7.64
CA LYS A 28 -19.01 20.11 7.16
C LYS A 28 -19.48 20.51 5.77
N LEU A 29 -18.67 20.22 4.76
CA LEU A 29 -19.14 20.25 3.39
C LEU A 29 -20.34 19.31 3.32
N SER A 30 -21.45 19.80 2.83
CA SER A 30 -22.61 18.93 2.59
C SER A 30 -22.22 17.85 1.58
N GLN A 31 -22.92 16.74 1.60
CA GLN A 31 -22.70 15.66 0.61
C GLN A 31 -22.90 16.15 -0.83
N GLU A 32 -23.73 17.18 -1.02
CA GLU A 32 -23.92 17.86 -2.31
C GLU A 32 -22.71 18.72 -2.70
N ASP A 33 -22.08 19.43 -1.74
CA ASP A 33 -20.85 20.18 -2.01
C ASP A 33 -19.69 19.24 -2.38
N ILE A 34 -19.58 18.11 -1.73
CA ILE A 34 -18.59 17.07 -2.00
C ILE A 34 -18.79 16.50 -3.42
N LEU A 35 -20.03 16.19 -3.79
CA LEU A 35 -20.36 15.72 -5.14
C LEU A 35 -20.17 16.79 -6.20
N ALA A 36 -20.38 18.06 -5.88
CA ALA A 36 -20.17 19.19 -6.77
C ALA A 36 -18.67 19.46 -7.02
N LEU A 37 -17.81 19.26 -6.01
CA LEU A 37 -16.36 19.36 -6.15
C LEU A 37 -15.80 18.29 -7.11
N GLY A 38 -16.32 17.05 -7.05
CA GLY A 38 -15.91 15.96 -7.93
C GLY A 38 -16.33 16.13 -9.40
N LYS A 39 -17.27 17.04 -9.70
CA LYS A 39 -17.72 17.33 -11.08
C LYS A 39 -16.99 18.47 -11.76
N LYS A 40 -16.07 19.15 -11.09
CA LYS A 40 -15.37 20.32 -11.63
C LYS A 40 -14.22 19.90 -12.55
N ASN A 41 -14.52 19.97 -13.83
CA ASN A 41 -13.61 20.13 -14.97
C ASN A 41 -12.40 19.19 -15.03
N THR A 42 -12.62 18.03 -15.64
CA THR A 42 -11.59 17.02 -15.93
C THR A 42 -10.83 17.28 -17.25
N ALA A 43 -11.07 18.40 -17.93
CA ALA A 43 -10.36 18.72 -19.15
C ALA A 43 -8.92 19.16 -18.81
N ARG A 44 -7.94 18.50 -19.42
CA ARG A 44 -6.55 18.99 -19.37
C ARG A 44 -6.46 20.36 -20.02
N PRO A 45 -5.63 21.25 -19.46
CA PRO A 45 -5.35 22.52 -20.13
C PRO A 45 -4.71 22.25 -21.50
N ASP A 46 -4.95 23.16 -22.45
CA ASP A 46 -4.31 23.10 -23.75
C ASP A 46 -2.78 23.07 -23.61
N PRO A 47 -2.06 22.44 -24.57
CA PRO A 47 -0.60 22.43 -24.57
C PRO A 47 -0.03 23.82 -24.41
N ASN A 48 0.78 24.04 -23.39
CA ASN A 48 1.39 25.32 -23.09
C ASN A 48 2.88 25.28 -23.48
N PRO A 49 3.38 26.19 -24.34
CA PRO A 49 4.78 26.26 -24.72
C PRO A 49 5.72 26.48 -23.51
N TYR A 50 5.20 27.01 -22.42
CA TYR A 50 5.92 27.21 -21.16
C TYR A 50 5.82 26.02 -20.18
N LYS A 51 5.29 24.87 -20.63
CA LYS A 51 5.00 23.66 -19.86
C LYS A 51 3.78 23.81 -18.94
N ASN A 52 3.07 22.71 -18.74
CA ASN A 52 2.00 22.58 -17.76
C ASN A 52 2.53 21.90 -16.49
N ALA A 53 2.00 22.28 -15.34
CA ALA A 53 2.20 21.53 -14.10
C ALA A 53 1.13 20.44 -13.99
N TYR A 54 1.57 19.21 -13.78
CA TYR A 54 0.70 18.05 -13.52
C TYR A 54 0.93 17.57 -12.09
N PHE A 55 -0.15 17.16 -11.43
CA PHE A 55 -0.13 16.71 -10.04
C PHE A 55 -0.58 15.25 -9.95
N GLY A 56 0.14 14.46 -9.23
CA GLY A 56 -0.16 13.04 -9.05
C GLY A 56 0.57 12.43 -7.88
N ASP A 57 0.32 11.16 -7.65
CA ASP A 57 1.01 10.37 -6.63
C ASP A 57 1.51 9.07 -7.24
N LEU A 58 2.75 8.74 -6.93
CA LEU A 58 3.45 7.55 -7.42
C LEU A 58 3.93 6.65 -6.26
N HIS A 59 3.40 6.87 -5.05
CA HIS A 59 3.68 6.04 -3.89
C HIS A 59 2.40 5.81 -3.09
N VAL A 60 1.66 4.79 -3.47
CA VAL A 60 0.32 4.50 -2.95
C VAL A 60 0.17 3.02 -2.64
N HIS A 61 -0.28 2.72 -1.43
CA HIS A 61 -0.54 1.35 -0.98
C HIS A 61 -2.04 1.11 -0.81
N THR A 62 -2.48 -0.06 -1.25
CA THR A 62 -3.87 -0.54 -1.16
C THR A 62 -3.99 -1.71 -0.17
N GLU A 63 -5.15 -2.33 -0.12
CA GLU A 63 -5.36 -3.55 0.68
C GLU A 63 -4.47 -4.73 0.23
N ASN A 64 -3.83 -4.64 -0.91
CA ASN A 64 -2.93 -5.68 -1.41
C ASN A 64 -1.52 -5.56 -0.85
N SER A 65 -1.15 -4.41 -0.27
CA SER A 65 0.15 -4.24 0.37
C SER A 65 0.20 -4.91 1.74
N PHE A 66 1.28 -5.63 2.02
CA PHE A 66 1.52 -6.33 3.27
C PHE A 66 1.35 -5.45 4.51
N ASP A 67 1.93 -4.27 4.48
CA ASP A 67 1.87 -3.28 5.55
C ASP A 67 0.49 -2.60 5.62
N ALA A 68 0.01 -2.06 4.52
CA ALA A 68 -1.23 -1.30 4.47
C ALA A 68 -2.42 -2.11 4.99
N TYR A 69 -2.58 -3.36 4.52
CA TYR A 69 -3.63 -4.24 5.02
C TYR A 69 -3.50 -4.50 6.53
N THR A 70 -2.28 -4.78 7.00
CA THR A 70 -2.03 -5.01 8.43
C THR A 70 -2.40 -3.77 9.26
N PHE A 71 -2.19 -2.57 8.74
CA PHE A 71 -2.56 -1.32 9.42
C PHE A 71 -3.99 -0.86 9.18
N GLY A 72 -4.78 -1.58 8.39
CA GLY A 72 -6.23 -1.37 8.31
C GLY A 72 -6.73 -0.80 7.00
N THR A 73 -5.88 -0.68 5.97
CA THR A 73 -6.31 -0.29 4.63
C THR A 73 -7.18 -1.39 4.03
N THR A 74 -8.36 -0.99 3.52
CA THR A 74 -9.32 -1.88 2.84
C THR A 74 -9.68 -1.37 1.44
N ALA A 75 -9.07 -0.27 1.00
CA ALA A 75 -9.25 0.25 -0.34
C ALA A 75 -8.57 -0.66 -1.37
N THR A 76 -9.31 -1.06 -2.39
CA THR A 76 -8.80 -1.82 -3.53
C THR A 76 -7.97 -0.93 -4.46
N PRO A 77 -7.19 -1.50 -5.40
CA PRO A 77 -6.57 -0.70 -6.47
C PRO A 77 -7.59 0.14 -7.27
N ASP A 78 -8.77 -0.41 -7.57
CA ASP A 78 -9.82 0.36 -8.24
C ASP A 78 -10.32 1.53 -7.39
N ASP A 79 -10.49 1.36 -6.08
CA ASP A 79 -10.87 2.45 -5.17
C ASP A 79 -9.78 3.52 -5.10
N ALA A 80 -8.51 3.13 -5.08
CA ALA A 80 -7.40 4.07 -5.12
C ALA A 80 -7.42 4.94 -6.39
N TYR A 81 -7.69 4.34 -7.55
CA TYR A 81 -7.84 5.10 -8.80
C TYR A 81 -9.10 5.97 -8.85
N LYS A 82 -10.23 5.52 -8.28
CA LYS A 82 -11.43 6.37 -8.11
C LYS A 82 -11.13 7.57 -7.24
N TYR A 83 -10.49 7.35 -6.09
CA TYR A 83 -10.09 8.42 -5.19
C TYR A 83 -9.19 9.45 -5.88
N ALA A 84 -8.17 9.00 -6.62
CA ALA A 84 -7.29 9.86 -7.40
C ALA A 84 -8.05 10.70 -8.45
N GLN A 85 -9.13 10.18 -9.01
CA GLN A 85 -10.00 10.89 -9.94
C GLN A 85 -11.03 11.80 -9.24
N GLY A 86 -10.96 11.93 -7.92
CA GLY A 86 -11.84 12.81 -7.13
C GLY A 86 -13.19 12.18 -6.78
N GLU A 87 -13.33 10.86 -6.88
CA GLU A 87 -14.52 10.16 -6.39
C GLU A 87 -14.40 9.87 -4.89
N ALA A 88 -15.53 9.83 -4.19
CA ALA A 88 -15.56 9.45 -2.78
C ALA A 88 -15.40 7.95 -2.64
N ILE A 89 -14.58 7.52 -1.69
CA ILE A 89 -14.40 6.11 -1.33
C ILE A 89 -14.63 5.90 0.18
N PRO A 90 -15.06 4.69 0.60
CA PRO A 90 -15.25 4.42 2.01
C PRO A 90 -13.92 4.33 2.76
N HIS A 91 -13.85 4.97 3.91
CA HIS A 91 -12.76 4.79 4.88
C HIS A 91 -13.12 3.65 5.84
N PRO A 92 -12.15 2.80 6.26
CA PRO A 92 -12.41 1.66 7.15
C PRO A 92 -13.07 2.03 8.49
N SER A 93 -12.96 3.28 8.94
CA SER A 93 -13.62 3.79 10.15
C SER A 93 -15.07 4.27 9.92
N GLY A 94 -15.67 3.99 8.75
CA GLY A 94 -17.10 4.20 8.49
C GLY A 94 -17.50 5.57 7.95
N TYR A 95 -16.56 6.39 7.50
CA TYR A 95 -16.86 7.65 6.80
C TYR A 95 -16.34 7.62 5.35
N GLN A 96 -16.73 8.60 4.55
CA GLN A 96 -16.25 8.75 3.17
C GLN A 96 -15.05 9.70 3.14
N ILE A 97 -14.09 9.40 2.27
CA ILE A 97 -12.97 10.29 1.96
C ILE A 97 -12.99 10.62 0.47
N GLN A 98 -12.61 11.85 0.15
CA GLN A 98 -12.58 12.33 -1.22
C GLN A 98 -11.52 13.42 -1.37
N LEU A 99 -10.81 13.43 -2.49
CA LEU A 99 -9.94 14.55 -2.83
C LEU A 99 -10.77 15.77 -3.23
N SER A 100 -10.35 16.95 -2.77
CA SER A 100 -10.96 18.22 -3.18
C SER A 100 -10.71 18.56 -4.66
N ARG A 101 -9.71 17.94 -5.27
CA ARG A 101 -9.30 18.12 -6.66
C ARG A 101 -8.78 16.79 -7.22
N PRO A 102 -9.23 16.35 -8.40
CA PRO A 102 -8.66 15.19 -9.08
C PRO A 102 -7.17 15.38 -9.39
N LEU A 103 -6.45 14.29 -9.40
CA LEU A 103 -5.06 14.21 -9.84
C LEU A 103 -4.97 14.01 -11.36
N ASP A 104 -3.81 14.32 -11.94
CA ASP A 104 -3.54 14.13 -13.37
C ASP A 104 -2.94 12.75 -13.67
N PHE A 105 -2.21 12.18 -12.72
CA PHE A 105 -1.60 10.86 -12.84
C PHE A 105 -1.52 10.13 -11.50
N TYR A 106 -1.46 8.80 -11.56
CA TYR A 106 -1.43 7.97 -10.35
C TYR A 106 -0.82 6.60 -10.61
N ALA A 107 -0.14 6.05 -9.62
CA ALA A 107 0.32 4.68 -9.63
C ALA A 107 0.06 4.01 -8.28
N VAL A 108 -0.60 2.86 -8.28
CA VAL A 108 -0.64 1.97 -7.14
C VAL A 108 0.69 1.24 -7.08
N THR A 109 1.37 1.33 -5.94
CA THR A 109 2.71 0.81 -5.71
C THR A 109 2.76 -0.06 -4.46
N ASP A 110 1.83 -0.99 -4.36
CA ASP A 110 1.83 -1.98 -3.27
C ASP A 110 3.17 -2.69 -3.19
N HIS A 111 3.62 -3.06 -1.99
CA HIS A 111 4.82 -3.87 -1.83
C HIS A 111 4.75 -5.15 -2.65
N GLY A 112 5.76 -5.40 -3.48
CA GLY A 112 5.87 -6.65 -4.24
C GLY A 112 6.05 -7.86 -3.34
N VAL A 113 6.71 -7.69 -2.19
CA VAL A 113 6.86 -8.74 -1.19
C VAL A 113 5.50 -9.05 -0.54
N PHE A 114 5.10 -10.32 -0.59
CA PHE A 114 3.81 -10.80 -0.08
C PHE A 114 2.58 -10.05 -0.63
N LEU A 115 2.65 -9.59 -1.87
CA LEU A 115 1.58 -8.87 -2.55
C LEU A 115 0.26 -9.67 -2.50
N GLY A 116 -0.76 -9.09 -1.87
CA GLY A 116 -2.09 -9.71 -1.67
C GLY A 116 -2.15 -10.84 -0.63
N VAL A 117 -1.01 -11.35 -0.16
CA VAL A 117 -0.96 -12.54 0.69
C VAL A 117 -1.65 -12.33 2.03
N ILE A 118 -1.43 -11.19 2.68
CA ILE A 118 -2.00 -10.92 4.01
C ILE A 118 -3.52 -10.74 3.94
N LYS A 119 -4.01 -10.07 2.90
CA LYS A 119 -5.45 -9.96 2.61
C LYS A 119 -6.08 -11.34 2.38
N GLU A 120 -5.47 -12.15 1.52
CA GLU A 120 -5.96 -13.48 1.20
C GLU A 120 -5.95 -14.40 2.43
N ALA A 121 -4.88 -14.34 3.23
CA ALA A 121 -4.76 -15.13 4.46
C ALA A 121 -5.75 -14.68 5.57
N ALA A 122 -6.15 -13.42 5.58
CA ALA A 122 -7.17 -12.92 6.52
C ALA A 122 -8.58 -13.44 6.20
N ASN A 123 -8.82 -13.86 4.97
CA ASN A 123 -10.04 -14.51 4.53
C ASN A 123 -10.07 -15.98 5.00
N THR A 124 -10.88 -16.26 5.99
CA THR A 124 -10.98 -17.62 6.58
C THR A 124 -11.47 -18.71 5.63
N SER A 125 -11.98 -18.35 4.46
CA SER A 125 -12.35 -19.30 3.40
C SER A 125 -11.17 -19.67 2.51
N SER A 126 -10.06 -18.96 2.58
CA SER A 126 -8.85 -19.24 1.82
C SER A 126 -8.07 -20.42 2.43
N LYS A 127 -7.45 -21.22 1.57
CA LYS A 127 -6.63 -22.36 2.01
C LYS A 127 -5.43 -21.92 2.85
N ILE A 128 -4.79 -20.80 2.50
CA ILE A 128 -3.62 -20.31 3.22
C ILE A 128 -3.97 -19.77 4.60
N SER A 129 -5.21 -19.40 4.85
CA SER A 129 -5.66 -18.93 6.17
C SER A 129 -5.49 -19.99 7.27
N ASN A 130 -5.40 -21.27 6.91
CA ASN A 130 -5.24 -22.37 7.85
C ASN A 130 -3.84 -22.47 8.47
N TYR A 131 -2.83 -21.84 7.89
CA TYR A 131 -1.50 -21.81 8.49
C TYR A 131 -1.50 -21.02 9.80
N GLU A 132 -0.80 -21.54 10.81
CA GLU A 132 -0.79 -20.94 12.17
C GLU A 132 -0.33 -19.49 12.17
N VAL A 133 0.63 -19.14 11.32
CA VAL A 133 1.18 -17.78 11.20
C VAL A 133 0.10 -16.75 10.82
N PHE A 134 -0.95 -17.15 10.12
CA PHE A 134 -2.01 -16.26 9.66
C PHE A 134 -3.22 -16.18 10.59
N LYS A 135 -3.39 -17.08 11.53
CA LYS A 135 -4.54 -17.03 12.46
C LYS A 135 -4.70 -15.70 13.20
N PRO A 136 -3.62 -15.01 13.63
CA PRO A 136 -3.76 -13.73 14.31
C PRO A 136 -4.34 -12.59 13.46
N ILE A 137 -4.36 -12.73 12.13
CA ILE A 137 -4.88 -11.68 11.21
C ILE A 137 -6.32 -11.95 10.75
N HIS A 138 -6.91 -13.10 11.11
CA HIS A 138 -8.30 -13.34 10.77
C HIS A 138 -9.17 -12.19 11.27
N LYS A 139 -10.01 -11.66 10.39
CA LYS A 139 -10.95 -10.56 10.70
C LYS A 139 -10.31 -9.27 11.23
N ILE A 140 -9.02 -9.08 11.01
CA ILE A 140 -8.28 -7.93 11.54
C ILE A 140 -8.88 -6.59 11.11
N ASN A 141 -9.51 -6.54 9.93
CA ASN A 141 -10.07 -5.33 9.34
C ASN A 141 -11.62 -5.24 9.40
N GLU A 142 -12.30 -6.18 10.09
CA GLU A 142 -13.76 -6.07 10.31
C GLU A 142 -14.14 -4.84 11.16
N ASN A 143 -13.26 -4.44 12.11
CA ASN A 143 -13.49 -3.28 12.98
C ASN A 143 -12.18 -2.49 13.13
N VAL A 144 -11.91 -1.61 12.19
CA VAL A 144 -10.70 -0.77 12.22
C VAL A 144 -10.90 0.37 13.22
N SER A 145 -10.02 0.44 14.21
CA SER A 145 -10.00 1.51 15.21
C SER A 145 -8.68 2.25 15.18
N GLY A 146 -8.74 3.58 15.21
CA GLY A 146 -7.58 4.46 15.36
C GLY A 146 -7.05 4.58 16.79
N SER A 147 -7.52 3.76 17.73
CA SER A 147 -7.04 3.81 19.13
C SER A 147 -5.56 3.42 19.22
N LEU A 148 -4.84 4.03 20.16
CA LEU A 148 -3.44 3.73 20.43
C LEU A 148 -3.20 2.23 20.66
N PHE A 149 -4.12 1.57 21.37
CA PHE A 149 -4.03 0.12 21.60
C PHE A 149 -4.13 -0.68 20.31
N SER A 150 -5.02 -0.29 19.39
CA SER A 150 -5.11 -0.92 18.06
C SER A 150 -3.83 -0.75 17.25
N ILE A 151 -3.24 0.44 17.27
CA ILE A 151 -1.99 0.74 16.57
C ILE A 151 -0.84 -0.11 17.11
N ILE A 152 -0.67 -0.18 18.43
CA ILE A 152 0.37 -1.00 19.08
C ILE A 152 0.20 -2.49 18.74
N ARG A 153 -1.05 -3.00 18.81
CA ARG A 153 -1.35 -4.38 18.45
C ARG A 153 -0.98 -4.68 16.99
N ARG A 154 -1.38 -3.81 16.06
CA ARG A 154 -1.09 -3.97 14.63
C ARG A 154 0.41 -3.88 14.33
N SER A 155 1.13 -2.98 15.00
CA SER A 155 2.59 -2.87 14.88
C SER A 155 3.31 -4.14 15.38
N GLY A 156 2.86 -4.72 16.49
CA GLY A 156 3.37 -5.99 16.98
C GLY A 156 3.12 -7.13 16.00
N LEU A 157 1.92 -7.17 15.43
CA LEU A 157 1.53 -8.18 14.44
C LEU A 157 2.31 -8.04 13.13
N PHE A 158 2.47 -6.82 12.63
CA PHE A 158 3.26 -6.52 11.44
C PHE A 158 4.70 -7.06 11.57
N ARG A 159 5.35 -6.76 12.70
CA ARG A 159 6.71 -7.24 12.97
C ARG A 159 6.77 -8.76 13.02
N LYS A 160 5.84 -9.38 13.74
CA LYS A 160 5.75 -10.85 13.87
C LYS A 160 5.58 -11.51 12.50
N LEU A 161 4.62 -11.05 11.70
CA LEU A 161 4.40 -11.59 10.36
C LEU A 161 5.63 -11.42 9.47
N GLY A 162 6.28 -10.25 9.50
CA GLY A 162 7.48 -9.99 8.70
C GLY A 162 8.64 -10.94 9.03
N GLN A 163 8.77 -11.35 10.28
CA GLN A 163 9.80 -12.31 10.72
C GLN A 163 9.40 -13.76 10.43
N GLU A 164 8.24 -14.18 10.93
CA GLU A 164 7.83 -15.59 10.91
C GLU A 164 7.41 -16.09 9.53
N LEU A 165 6.81 -15.24 8.68
CA LEU A 165 6.31 -15.70 7.38
C LEU A 165 7.46 -16.14 6.46
N GLY A 166 8.55 -15.36 6.45
CA GLY A 166 9.74 -15.74 5.70
C GLY A 166 10.32 -17.07 6.14
N GLU A 167 10.49 -17.24 7.45
CA GLU A 167 11.00 -18.49 8.06
C GLU A 167 10.10 -19.69 7.74
N ASN A 168 8.79 -19.53 7.86
CA ASN A 168 7.81 -20.60 7.57
C ASN A 168 7.73 -20.99 6.09
N ILE A 169 8.07 -20.06 5.18
CA ILE A 169 8.19 -20.39 3.75
C ILE A 169 9.50 -21.16 3.50
N LEU A 170 10.59 -20.79 4.17
CA LEU A 170 11.89 -21.43 4.01
C LEU A 170 11.91 -22.86 4.55
N ASP A 171 11.28 -23.10 5.67
CA ASP A 171 11.21 -24.44 6.29
C ASP A 171 10.10 -25.34 5.69
N GLY A 172 9.28 -24.78 4.77
CA GLY A 172 8.19 -25.51 4.11
C GLY A 172 6.90 -25.62 4.91
N THR A 173 6.79 -24.99 6.08
CA THR A 173 5.57 -24.92 6.87
C THR A 173 4.45 -24.19 6.13
N VAL A 174 4.81 -23.16 5.35
CA VAL A 174 3.92 -22.44 4.43
C VAL A 174 4.29 -22.78 2.99
N ASP A 175 3.32 -23.18 2.18
CA ASP A 175 3.51 -23.51 0.78
C ASP A 175 3.92 -22.26 -0.02
N ARG A 176 5.18 -22.25 -0.44
CA ARG A 176 5.76 -21.17 -1.27
C ARG A 176 5.02 -21.01 -2.59
N GLY A 177 4.64 -22.11 -3.25
CA GLY A 177 3.94 -22.05 -4.54
C GLY A 177 2.57 -21.37 -4.42
N ALA A 178 1.85 -21.60 -3.31
CA ALA A 178 0.60 -20.90 -3.04
C ALA A 178 0.80 -19.39 -2.84
N ILE A 179 1.85 -18.98 -2.13
CA ILE A 179 2.20 -17.56 -1.94
C ILE A 179 2.53 -16.87 -3.26
N GLU A 180 3.36 -17.51 -4.08
CA GLU A 180 3.76 -17.00 -5.41
C GLU A 180 2.55 -16.88 -6.37
N GLU A 181 1.62 -17.84 -6.33
CA GLU A 181 0.41 -17.81 -7.14
C GLU A 181 -0.51 -16.66 -6.78
N ILE A 182 -0.71 -16.40 -5.49
CA ILE A 182 -1.49 -15.26 -5.00
C ILE A 182 -0.85 -13.96 -5.48
N SER A 183 0.44 -13.78 -5.27
CA SER A 183 1.14 -12.56 -5.66
C SER A 183 1.09 -12.33 -7.17
N ARG A 184 1.22 -13.39 -7.97
CA ARG A 184 1.08 -13.32 -9.43
C ARG A 184 -0.32 -12.91 -9.86
N THR A 185 -1.35 -13.48 -9.24
CA THR A 185 -2.75 -13.16 -9.54
C THR A 185 -3.06 -11.71 -9.20
N VAL A 186 -2.67 -11.27 -8.00
CA VAL A 186 -2.89 -9.89 -7.55
C VAL A 186 -2.11 -8.88 -8.40
N TRP A 187 -0.92 -9.23 -8.86
CA TRP A 187 -0.18 -8.39 -9.81
C TRP A 187 -0.94 -8.17 -11.12
N GLN A 188 -1.53 -9.23 -11.69
CA GLN A 188 -2.35 -9.10 -12.88
C GLN A 188 -3.61 -8.24 -12.65
N GLU A 189 -4.21 -8.35 -11.48
CA GLU A 189 -5.34 -7.51 -11.08
C GLU A 189 -4.94 -6.04 -10.92
N THR A 190 -3.78 -5.76 -10.36
CA THR A 190 -3.23 -4.40 -10.23
C THR A 190 -2.99 -3.77 -11.61
N ILE A 191 -2.39 -4.51 -12.54
CA ILE A 191 -2.22 -4.08 -13.94
C ILE A 191 -3.60 -3.79 -14.57
N ALA A 192 -4.55 -4.69 -14.38
CA ALA A 192 -5.89 -4.54 -14.95
C ALA A 192 -6.62 -3.31 -14.38
N ALA A 193 -6.47 -3.02 -13.08
CA ALA A 193 -7.03 -1.83 -12.45
C ALA A 193 -6.42 -0.54 -13.03
N ALA A 194 -5.10 -0.50 -13.21
CA ALA A 194 -4.43 0.62 -13.86
C ALA A 194 -4.96 0.86 -15.28
N ASN A 195 -5.11 -0.21 -16.06
CA ASN A 195 -5.63 -0.12 -17.43
C ASN A 195 -7.11 0.35 -17.47
N ARG A 196 -7.95 -0.12 -16.54
CA ARG A 196 -9.35 0.33 -16.45
C ARG A 196 -9.47 1.81 -16.12
N ALA A 197 -8.59 2.31 -15.29
CA ALA A 197 -8.61 3.70 -14.85
C ALA A 197 -7.96 4.67 -15.85
N TYR A 198 -7.13 4.17 -16.76
CA TYR A 198 -6.42 5.00 -17.74
C TYR A 198 -7.38 5.71 -18.69
N ARG A 199 -7.28 7.02 -18.76
CA ARG A 199 -8.07 7.90 -19.66
C ARG A 199 -7.13 8.82 -20.44
N PRO A 200 -6.80 8.49 -21.70
CA PRO A 200 -5.89 9.28 -22.50
C PRO A 200 -6.26 10.76 -22.53
N GLY A 201 -5.30 11.65 -22.23
CA GLY A 201 -5.55 13.09 -22.21
C GLY A 201 -6.27 13.63 -20.96
N ILE A 202 -6.73 12.77 -20.03
CA ILE A 202 -7.47 13.16 -18.82
C ILE A 202 -6.76 12.67 -17.57
N PHE A 203 -6.50 11.36 -17.47
CA PHE A 203 -5.90 10.73 -16.30
C PHE A 203 -4.90 9.66 -16.73
N THR A 204 -3.67 9.79 -16.29
CA THR A 204 -2.60 8.85 -16.63
C THR A 204 -2.36 7.90 -15.47
N THR A 205 -2.37 6.60 -15.76
CA THR A 205 -2.06 5.54 -14.79
C THR A 205 -0.86 4.74 -15.24
N PHE A 206 -0.16 4.15 -14.28
CA PHE A 206 0.98 3.31 -14.53
C PHE A 206 0.81 1.96 -13.84
N ALA A 207 1.24 0.89 -14.49
CA ALA A 207 1.51 -0.35 -13.79
C ALA A 207 2.77 -0.15 -12.95
N ALA A 208 2.69 -0.42 -11.65
CA ALA A 208 3.79 -0.16 -10.74
C ALA A 208 3.71 -1.06 -9.50
N TYR A 209 4.82 -1.18 -8.79
CA TYR A 209 4.88 -1.81 -7.47
C TYR A 209 6.04 -1.24 -6.68
N GLU A 210 6.06 -1.44 -5.38
CA GLU A 210 7.21 -1.09 -4.55
C GLU A 210 8.13 -2.30 -4.35
N TYR A 211 9.34 -2.15 -4.84
CA TYR A 211 10.43 -3.07 -4.55
C TYR A 211 11.01 -2.77 -3.17
N THR A 212 11.16 -3.80 -2.35
CA THR A 212 11.78 -3.71 -1.03
C THR A 212 13.01 -4.60 -0.98
N SER A 213 14.19 -4.00 -0.79
CA SER A 213 15.41 -4.76 -0.51
C SER A 213 15.70 -4.78 0.99
N SER A 214 16.23 -5.91 1.46
CA SER A 214 16.91 -5.98 2.75
C SER A 214 18.29 -6.58 2.48
N GLU A 215 19.33 -5.78 2.62
CA GLU A 215 20.70 -6.28 2.62
C GLU A 215 21.17 -6.45 4.06
N GLU A 216 21.56 -7.68 4.43
CA GLU A 216 22.11 -8.00 5.76
C GLU A 216 23.32 -7.13 6.14
N LEU A 217 24.05 -6.62 5.13
CA LEU A 217 25.28 -5.85 5.34
C LEU A 217 25.06 -4.46 5.97
N TYR A 218 23.85 -3.89 5.88
CA TYR A 218 23.64 -2.49 6.30
C TYR A 218 22.44 -2.27 7.20
N ASP A 219 21.69 -3.32 7.56
CA ASP A 219 20.46 -3.21 8.37
C ASP A 219 19.44 -2.18 7.81
N ASN A 220 19.57 -1.85 6.51
CA ASN A 220 18.80 -0.82 5.85
C ASN A 220 17.82 -1.47 4.88
N TYR A 221 16.54 -1.26 5.13
CA TYR A 221 15.50 -1.53 4.15
C TYR A 221 15.50 -0.41 3.11
N LEU A 222 15.71 -0.78 1.85
CA LEU A 222 15.63 0.16 0.75
C LEU A 222 14.33 -0.08 -0.02
N HIS A 223 13.50 0.95 -0.09
CA HIS A 223 12.26 0.95 -0.84
C HIS A 223 12.43 1.70 -2.15
N ARG A 224 11.89 1.15 -3.24
CA ARG A 224 11.91 1.78 -4.57
C ARG A 224 10.63 1.49 -5.32
N ASN A 225 9.98 2.53 -5.81
CA ASN A 225 8.85 2.37 -6.72
C ASN A 225 9.39 2.01 -8.11
N VAL A 226 8.96 0.87 -8.61
CA VAL A 226 9.20 0.41 -9.97
C VAL A 226 7.96 0.76 -10.79
N ILE A 227 8.11 1.66 -11.75
CA ILE A 227 7.01 2.20 -12.55
C ILE A 227 7.30 1.86 -14.00
N PHE A 228 6.36 1.18 -14.65
CA PHE A 228 6.49 0.77 -16.04
C PHE A 228 5.89 1.81 -16.97
N GLN A 229 6.57 2.06 -18.07
CA GLN A 229 6.15 3.03 -19.08
C GLN A 229 4.84 2.63 -19.78
N ASP A 230 4.65 1.31 -19.99
CA ASP A 230 3.44 0.75 -20.56
C ASP A 230 3.10 -0.63 -19.95
N THR A 231 1.99 -1.23 -20.40
CA THR A 231 1.52 -2.51 -19.89
C THR A 231 1.73 -3.68 -20.85
N LYS A 232 2.54 -3.54 -21.93
CA LYS A 232 2.64 -4.55 -22.96
C LYS A 232 3.57 -5.70 -22.64
N ASN A 233 4.71 -5.44 -22.01
CA ASN A 233 5.75 -6.44 -21.76
C ASN A 233 6.11 -6.52 -20.28
N LEU A 234 5.10 -6.54 -19.41
CA LEU A 234 5.31 -6.60 -17.98
C LEU A 234 5.82 -7.97 -17.52
N PRO A 235 6.65 -8.01 -16.48
CA PRO A 235 7.07 -9.26 -15.87
C PRO A 235 5.84 -10.02 -15.33
N LYS A 236 5.81 -11.33 -15.54
CA LYS A 236 4.76 -12.19 -14.98
C LYS A 236 4.87 -12.33 -13.46
N THR A 237 6.06 -12.17 -12.95
CA THR A 237 6.40 -12.28 -11.53
C THR A 237 7.21 -11.03 -11.15
N LEU A 238 6.86 -10.42 -10.03
CA LEU A 238 7.57 -9.24 -9.53
C LEU A 238 8.96 -9.62 -9.00
N PHE A 239 9.90 -8.69 -9.13
CA PHE A 239 11.14 -8.77 -8.38
C PHE A 239 10.83 -8.37 -6.94
N ILE A 240 10.85 -9.35 -6.07
CA ILE A 240 10.64 -9.17 -4.64
C ILE A 240 11.95 -9.45 -3.95
N ARG A 241 12.29 -8.68 -2.95
CA ARG A 241 13.40 -8.77 -2.02
C ARG A 241 14.66 -9.54 -2.49
N GLY A 242 15.82 -8.92 -2.33
CA GLY A 242 17.15 -9.46 -2.65
C GLY A 242 17.70 -10.49 -1.69
N ASP A 243 16.88 -11.19 -0.93
CA ASP A 243 17.36 -12.18 0.04
C ASP A 243 17.53 -13.57 -0.55
N ARG A 244 18.59 -14.21 -0.08
CA ARG A 244 19.22 -15.40 -0.62
C ARG A 244 18.31 -16.58 -0.87
N ASP A 245 17.16 -16.68 -0.18
CA ASP A 245 16.38 -17.91 -0.15
C ASP A 245 14.86 -17.73 -0.31
N LEU A 246 14.31 -16.53 -0.18
CA LEU A 246 12.92 -16.20 -0.57
C LEU A 246 12.83 -15.76 -2.02
N ALA A 247 13.94 -15.81 -2.68
CA ALA A 247 14.09 -15.37 -4.04
C ALA A 247 13.41 -16.35 -5.01
N VAL A 248 12.34 -15.91 -5.60
CA VAL A 248 12.23 -16.04 -7.06
C VAL A 248 13.59 -15.56 -7.62
N PRO A 249 14.20 -16.23 -8.61
CA PRO A 249 15.56 -15.94 -9.02
C PRO A 249 15.75 -14.46 -9.33
N ILE A 250 16.40 -13.77 -8.40
CA ILE A 250 16.64 -12.34 -8.49
C ILE A 250 17.86 -12.16 -9.37
N LYS A 251 17.60 -11.50 -10.46
CA LYS A 251 18.70 -10.82 -11.14
C LYS A 251 19.15 -9.66 -10.25
N PRO A 252 20.47 -9.43 -10.13
CA PRO A 252 20.97 -8.30 -9.34
C PRO A 252 20.27 -6.99 -9.71
N PHE A 253 20.15 -6.08 -8.77
CA PHE A 253 19.53 -4.76 -9.00
C PHE A 253 20.09 -4.04 -10.22
N SER A 254 21.38 -4.23 -10.52
CA SER A 254 22.03 -3.76 -11.75
C SER A 254 21.39 -4.27 -13.05
N GLU A 255 20.87 -5.51 -13.06
CA GLU A 255 20.13 -6.05 -14.21
C GLU A 255 18.66 -5.60 -14.24
N SER A 256 18.06 -5.36 -13.06
CA SER A 256 16.71 -4.79 -12.94
C SER A 256 16.70 -3.32 -13.37
N TYR A 257 17.76 -2.58 -13.04
CA TYR A 257 17.94 -1.19 -13.46
C TYR A 257 18.14 -1.08 -14.98
N LYS A 258 18.84 -2.05 -15.57
CA LYS A 258 18.99 -2.16 -17.02
C LYS A 258 17.67 -2.36 -17.73
N PHE A 259 16.74 -3.11 -17.11
CA PHE A 259 15.40 -3.33 -17.65
C PHE A 259 14.53 -2.05 -17.66
N ILE A 260 14.76 -1.13 -16.73
CA ILE A 260 14.05 0.17 -16.67
C ILE A 260 14.64 1.18 -17.66
N VAL A 261 15.92 1.08 -17.97
CA VAL A 261 16.65 2.05 -18.82
C VAL A 261 16.74 1.60 -20.28
N ASP A 262 16.73 0.31 -20.57
CA ASP A 262 16.86 -0.25 -21.94
C ASP A 262 15.50 -0.35 -22.69
N GLN A 263 14.47 0.37 -22.27
CA GLN A 263 13.19 0.45 -22.98
C GLN A 263 13.04 1.76 -23.82
N ASP A 264 14.16 2.37 -24.19
CA ASP A 264 14.20 3.45 -25.18
C ASP A 264 13.99 2.92 -26.62
#